data_6ce02ff442b5f30a1407358cde8f7bbc
#
_entry.id   6ce02ff442b5f30a1407358cde8f7bbc
#
_cell.length_a   1.000
_cell.length_b   1.000
_cell.length_c   1.000
_cell.angle_alpha   90.00
_cell.angle_beta   90.00
_cell.angle_gamma   90.00
#
_symmetry.space_group_name_H-M   'P 1'
#
loop_
_entity.id
_entity.type
_entity.pdbx_description
1 polymer ?
#
loop_
_entity_poly.entity_id
_entity_poly.type
_entity_poly.pdbx_seq_one_letter_code
_entity_poly.pdbx_strand_id
1 'polypeptide(L)'
;MIGGGIIGRAAAYRLQKSGHAVTLVAIPDLQPASWGNAGHIATEQITPLAHFSTMRRALTERFPAGPVAIDWQRPATLLPWSLRFMRACLPDQTARGDAALGRLMRHALPAWERLVTDLGAPDLLDRHGVVKLWEGTRARDVQLAAQSADHGTARVMPLVEAEFSAIRDRIAVPLDAGLRYQGTAHVTDPRRVLDTLLEAFLHAGGRSIEAEALSLQRRDSVICVETTRGAQEADHVVLACGVRSAKLVPFLRVPLIAERGYHIQWAHGGNWALPNLIFENRALVVTRFGTQLRATSFVEFTSPDSLPDPRKWLWLEDQVRRLGLPVASPFTRWHGARPTLPDYLPAIGPSRTMPGLHAAYGHNHLGLTLAAITAEMLADSVAGRAPMRAFSPDRFGRPLFRRMRKQCS
;
A
#
# COMPACT_ATOMS: atom_id res chain seq x y z
N MET A 1 0.24 -18.29 -8.65
CA MET A 1 0.07 -17.01 -7.93
C MET A 1 -0.25 -17.28 -6.47
N ILE A 2 0.50 -16.72 -5.51
CA ILE A 2 0.26 -16.92 -4.07
C ILE A 2 -0.10 -15.58 -3.46
N GLY A 3 -1.34 -15.45 -2.92
CA GLY A 3 -1.86 -14.27 -2.26
C GLY A 3 -3.08 -13.63 -2.93
N GLY A 4 -4.22 -13.60 -2.22
CA GLY A 4 -5.52 -13.12 -2.69
C GLY A 4 -5.80 -11.63 -2.46
N GLY A 5 -4.76 -10.81 -2.18
CA GLY A 5 -4.88 -9.36 -2.08
C GLY A 5 -4.95 -8.67 -3.45
N ILE A 6 -5.04 -7.33 -3.46
CA ILE A 6 -5.19 -6.54 -4.68
C ILE A 6 -4.06 -6.80 -5.70
N ILE A 7 -2.82 -6.91 -5.24
CA ILE A 7 -1.66 -7.21 -6.10
C ILE A 7 -1.81 -8.59 -6.74
N GLY A 8 -2.13 -9.61 -5.93
CA GLY A 8 -2.26 -10.99 -6.42
C GLY A 8 -3.40 -11.17 -7.39
N ARG A 9 -4.59 -10.59 -7.11
CA ARG A 9 -5.76 -10.69 -7.99
C ARG A 9 -5.54 -9.94 -9.31
N ALA A 10 -5.01 -8.70 -9.26
CA ALA A 10 -4.69 -7.93 -10.46
C ALA A 10 -3.64 -8.64 -11.33
N ALA A 11 -2.58 -9.19 -10.72
CA ALA A 11 -1.55 -9.92 -11.44
C ALA A 11 -2.06 -11.27 -11.99
N ALA A 12 -2.89 -12.01 -11.24
CA ALA A 12 -3.50 -13.25 -11.70
C ALA A 12 -4.38 -13.00 -12.95
N TYR A 13 -5.24 -11.98 -12.87
CA TYR A 13 -6.07 -11.57 -14.02
C TYR A 13 -5.20 -11.21 -15.24
N ARG A 14 -4.20 -10.34 -15.05
CA ARG A 14 -3.34 -9.89 -16.15
C ARG A 14 -2.55 -11.04 -16.79
N LEU A 15 -1.97 -11.94 -15.99
CA LEU A 15 -1.24 -13.11 -16.49
C LEU A 15 -2.18 -14.07 -17.23
N GLN A 16 -3.38 -14.34 -16.70
CA GLN A 16 -4.38 -15.18 -17.35
C GLN A 16 -4.77 -14.59 -18.73
N LYS A 17 -5.03 -13.28 -18.80
CA LYS A 17 -5.32 -12.56 -20.06
C LYS A 17 -4.14 -12.54 -21.03
N SER A 18 -2.91 -12.71 -20.53
CA SER A 18 -1.70 -12.81 -21.36
C SER A 18 -1.42 -14.23 -21.87
N GLY A 19 -2.35 -15.19 -21.66
CA GLY A 19 -2.27 -16.55 -22.20
C GLY A 19 -1.59 -17.57 -21.28
N HIS A 20 -1.29 -17.20 -20.01
CA HIS A 20 -0.76 -18.16 -19.04
C HIS A 20 -1.90 -18.92 -18.35
N ALA A 21 -1.69 -20.20 -18.04
CA ALA A 21 -2.57 -20.97 -17.16
C ALA A 21 -2.25 -20.61 -15.70
N VAL A 22 -3.14 -19.83 -15.04
CA VAL A 22 -2.86 -19.30 -13.71
C VAL A 22 -3.72 -19.97 -12.64
N THR A 23 -3.07 -20.46 -11.57
CA THR A 23 -3.71 -20.88 -10.33
C THR A 23 -3.43 -19.85 -9.24
N LEU A 24 -4.48 -19.28 -8.66
CA LEU A 24 -4.41 -18.37 -7.51
C LEU A 24 -4.61 -19.15 -6.21
N VAL A 25 -3.60 -19.17 -5.35
CA VAL A 25 -3.67 -19.75 -3.99
C VAL A 25 -3.90 -18.62 -3.00
N ALA A 26 -5.01 -18.67 -2.27
CA ALA A 26 -5.39 -17.65 -1.30
C ALA A 26 -5.92 -18.30 -0.01
N ILE A 27 -5.58 -17.74 1.13
CA ILE A 27 -6.10 -18.19 2.44
C ILE A 27 -7.59 -17.82 2.49
N PRO A 28 -8.49 -18.79 2.79
CA PRO A 28 -9.92 -18.51 2.94
C PRO A 28 -10.17 -17.52 4.07
N ASP A 29 -11.22 -16.72 3.95
CA ASP A 29 -11.70 -15.76 4.95
C ASP A 29 -10.68 -14.71 5.43
N LEU A 30 -9.48 -14.70 4.87
CA LEU A 30 -8.47 -13.69 5.18
C LEU A 30 -8.81 -12.38 4.47
N GLN A 31 -9.21 -11.38 5.25
CA GLN A 31 -9.34 -10.01 4.73
C GLN A 31 -7.95 -9.42 4.45
N PRO A 32 -7.58 -9.19 3.18
CA PRO A 32 -6.27 -8.63 2.86
C PRO A 32 -6.17 -7.16 3.29
N ALA A 33 -4.95 -6.66 3.51
CA ALA A 33 -4.72 -5.26 3.86
C ALA A 33 -5.35 -4.26 2.86
N SER A 34 -5.48 -4.64 1.59
CA SER A 34 -6.14 -3.85 0.55
C SER A 34 -7.64 -3.66 0.76
N TRP A 35 -8.32 -4.59 1.44
CA TRP A 35 -9.75 -4.46 1.77
C TRP A 35 -10.03 -3.24 2.67
N GLY A 36 -9.16 -2.98 3.64
CA GLY A 36 -9.27 -1.85 4.57
C GLY A 36 -8.58 -0.58 4.11
N ASN A 37 -8.17 -0.48 2.85
CA ASN A 37 -7.52 0.70 2.29
C ASN A 37 -8.48 1.91 2.27
N ALA A 38 -7.91 3.13 2.31
CA ALA A 38 -8.66 4.37 2.14
C ALA A 38 -9.17 4.61 0.71
N GLY A 39 -8.82 3.74 -0.25
CA GLY A 39 -9.28 3.82 -1.63
C GLY A 39 -8.49 4.78 -2.53
N HIS A 40 -7.57 5.55 -1.99
CA HIS A 40 -6.84 6.58 -2.72
C HIS A 40 -5.77 6.00 -3.66
N ILE A 41 -5.79 6.42 -4.93
CA ILE A 41 -4.76 6.20 -5.94
C ILE A 41 -3.83 7.43 -5.89
N ALA A 42 -2.85 7.35 -5.01
CA ALA A 42 -2.01 8.46 -4.55
C ALA A 42 -0.84 8.74 -5.51
N THR A 43 -1.12 9.21 -6.72
CA THR A 43 -0.09 9.49 -7.74
C THR A 43 0.84 10.64 -7.38
N GLU A 44 0.44 11.47 -6.42
CA GLU A 44 1.22 12.57 -5.87
C GLU A 44 2.34 12.14 -4.93
N GLN A 45 2.33 10.89 -4.46
CA GLN A 45 3.32 10.37 -3.52
C GLN A 45 4.53 9.79 -4.26
N ILE A 46 5.28 10.64 -4.95
CA ILE A 46 6.39 10.24 -5.82
C ILE A 46 7.70 9.95 -5.07
N THR A 47 7.79 10.29 -3.78
CA THR A 47 8.97 10.05 -2.94
C THR A 47 8.72 8.95 -1.92
N PRO A 48 9.64 7.98 -1.77
CA PRO A 48 9.56 6.99 -0.68
C PRO A 48 9.62 7.67 0.69
N LEU A 49 9.00 7.06 1.71
CA LEU A 49 9.08 7.61 3.08
C LEU A 49 10.46 7.37 3.76
N ALA A 50 11.42 6.77 3.09
CA ALA A 50 12.76 6.55 3.61
C ALA A 50 13.61 7.84 3.52
N HIS A 51 13.25 8.85 4.31
CA HIS A 51 13.93 10.14 4.45
C HIS A 51 14.18 10.48 5.91
N PHE A 52 15.23 11.23 6.21
CA PHE A 52 15.52 11.71 7.57
C PHE A 52 14.41 12.59 8.14
N SER A 53 13.72 13.36 7.30
CA SER A 53 12.56 14.15 7.70
C SER A 53 11.43 13.28 8.25
N THR A 54 11.13 12.15 7.59
CA THR A 54 10.14 11.16 8.04
C THR A 54 10.55 10.53 9.38
N MET A 55 11.82 10.19 9.53
CA MET A 55 12.34 9.66 10.81
C MET A 55 12.18 10.68 11.95
N ARG A 56 12.53 11.93 11.71
CA ARG A 56 12.37 13.01 12.70
C ARG A 56 10.90 13.19 13.08
N ARG A 57 10.01 13.21 12.10
CA ARG A 57 8.57 13.32 12.30
C ARG A 57 8.03 12.13 13.11
N ALA A 58 8.49 10.90 12.83
CA ALA A 58 8.10 9.71 13.57
C ALA A 58 8.48 9.77 15.06
N LEU A 59 9.54 10.49 15.43
CA LEU A 59 9.94 10.69 16.83
C LEU A 59 9.07 11.72 17.54
N THR A 60 8.59 12.75 16.86
CA THR A 60 7.77 13.83 17.42
C THR A 60 6.28 13.50 17.42
N GLU A 61 5.80 12.70 16.48
CA GLU A 61 4.38 12.35 16.32
C GLU A 61 4.05 10.95 16.88
N ARG A 62 4.63 10.60 18.02
CA ARG A 62 4.39 9.30 18.66
C ARG A 62 3.03 9.23 19.34
N PHE A 63 2.37 8.07 19.19
CA PHE A 63 1.13 7.77 19.89
C PHE A 63 1.34 7.82 21.43
N PRO A 64 0.44 8.47 22.24
CA PRO A 64 -0.89 8.95 21.84
C PRO A 64 -0.94 10.40 21.29
N ALA A 65 0.17 11.14 21.24
CA ALA A 65 0.20 12.52 20.75
C ALA A 65 0.10 12.62 19.21
N GLY A 66 0.44 11.55 18.50
CA GLY A 66 0.37 11.49 17.04
C GLY A 66 0.11 10.06 16.51
N PRO A 67 0.12 9.87 15.18
CA PRO A 67 -0.31 8.62 14.56
C PRO A 67 0.76 7.51 14.52
N VAL A 68 1.99 7.78 14.95
CA VAL A 68 3.11 6.84 14.83
C VAL A 68 3.26 6.00 16.08
N ALA A 69 3.32 4.68 15.96
CA ALA A 69 3.59 3.76 17.06
C ALA A 69 4.69 2.76 16.70
N ILE A 70 5.47 2.36 17.68
CA ILE A 70 6.53 1.37 17.53
C ILE A 70 6.35 0.31 18.63
N ASP A 71 6.26 -0.94 18.22
CA ASP A 71 6.16 -2.07 19.13
C ASP A 71 7.57 -2.46 19.64
N TRP A 72 7.97 -1.90 20.75
CA TRP A 72 9.27 -2.15 21.37
C TRP A 72 9.40 -3.55 22.02
N GLN A 73 8.33 -4.33 22.07
CA GLN A 73 8.37 -5.68 22.64
C GLN A 73 9.10 -6.67 21.73
N ARG A 74 9.39 -6.29 20.47
CA ARG A 74 10.05 -7.15 19.48
C ARG A 74 11.27 -6.48 18.82
N PRO A 75 12.31 -6.14 19.63
CA PRO A 75 13.47 -5.42 19.12
C PRO A 75 14.28 -6.22 18.09
N ALA A 76 14.30 -7.55 18.20
CA ALA A 76 14.99 -8.42 17.26
C ALA A 76 14.49 -8.32 15.82
N THR A 77 13.21 -7.99 15.62
CA THR A 77 12.62 -7.78 14.30
C THR A 77 12.85 -6.34 13.81
N LEU A 78 12.68 -5.37 14.69
CA LEU A 78 12.69 -3.94 14.33
C LEU A 78 14.12 -3.41 14.14
N LEU A 79 15.09 -3.82 14.97
CA LEU A 79 16.44 -3.26 14.92
C LEU A 79 17.16 -3.51 13.58
N PRO A 80 17.19 -4.74 13.02
CA PRO A 80 17.80 -4.95 11.70
C PRO A 80 17.12 -4.19 10.57
N TRP A 81 15.80 -4.03 10.66
CA TRP A 81 15.02 -3.23 9.71
C TRP A 81 15.36 -1.74 9.83
N SER A 82 15.39 -1.21 11.06
CA SER A 82 15.69 0.22 11.34
C SER A 82 17.10 0.60 10.86
N LEU A 83 18.10 -0.28 11.03
CA LEU A 83 19.44 -0.03 10.49
C LEU A 83 19.47 0.07 8.96
N ARG A 84 18.68 -0.78 8.28
CA ARG A 84 18.54 -0.70 6.82
C ARG A 84 17.76 0.54 6.39
N PHE A 85 16.73 0.93 7.15
CA PHE A 85 15.97 2.14 6.92
C PHE A 85 16.86 3.39 7.05
N MET A 86 17.67 3.51 8.10
CA MET A 86 18.63 4.60 8.26
C MET A 86 19.60 4.67 7.08
N ARG A 87 20.07 3.52 6.59
CA ARG A 87 20.92 3.47 5.39
C ARG A 87 20.16 3.93 4.14
N ALA A 88 18.89 3.59 3.99
CA ALA A 88 18.05 4.02 2.87
C ALA A 88 17.80 5.54 2.90
N CYS A 89 17.85 6.18 4.08
CA CYS A 89 17.74 7.63 4.23
C CYS A 89 18.99 8.42 3.80
N LEU A 90 20.10 7.75 3.45
CA LEU A 90 21.30 8.46 2.95
C LEU A 90 21.00 9.16 1.61
N PRO A 91 21.57 10.35 1.33
CA PRO A 91 21.24 11.18 0.16
C PRO A 91 21.27 10.43 -1.18
N ASP A 92 22.32 9.64 -1.43
CA ASP A 92 22.43 8.85 -2.67
C ASP A 92 21.35 7.77 -2.80
N GLN A 93 20.89 7.22 -1.69
CA GLN A 93 19.85 6.18 -1.69
C GLN A 93 18.46 6.82 -1.86
N THR A 94 18.21 7.94 -1.18
CA THR A 94 16.96 8.69 -1.34
C THR A 94 16.79 9.18 -2.76
N ALA A 95 17.82 9.81 -3.37
CA ALA A 95 17.76 10.27 -4.75
C ALA A 95 17.46 9.14 -5.75
N ARG A 96 18.03 7.94 -5.54
CA ARG A 96 17.73 6.75 -6.37
C ARG A 96 16.31 6.26 -6.13
N GLY A 97 15.86 6.28 -4.88
CA GLY A 97 14.50 5.90 -4.49
C GLY A 97 13.45 6.82 -5.11
N ASP A 98 13.65 8.14 -5.02
CA ASP A 98 12.79 9.17 -5.58
C ASP A 98 12.68 9.01 -7.11
N ALA A 99 13.82 8.85 -7.80
CA ALA A 99 13.83 8.63 -9.23
C ALA A 99 13.14 7.32 -9.65
N ALA A 100 13.25 6.25 -8.85
CA ALA A 100 12.63 4.97 -9.14
C ALA A 100 11.11 5.02 -8.91
N LEU A 101 10.69 5.51 -7.73
CA LEU A 101 9.27 5.59 -7.38
C LEU A 101 8.55 6.59 -8.30
N GLY A 102 9.13 7.78 -8.53
CA GLY A 102 8.54 8.79 -9.41
C GLY A 102 8.33 8.29 -10.84
N ARG A 103 9.24 7.43 -11.37
CA ARG A 103 9.01 6.76 -12.66
C ARG A 103 7.83 5.79 -12.61
N LEU A 104 7.70 5.01 -11.54
CA LEU A 104 6.62 4.04 -11.39
C LEU A 104 5.27 4.74 -11.22
N MET A 105 5.21 5.78 -10.41
CA MET A 105 4.00 6.54 -10.10
C MET A 105 3.38 7.21 -11.32
N ARG A 106 4.19 7.67 -12.28
CA ARG A 106 3.70 8.25 -13.55
C ARG A 106 2.82 7.28 -14.35
N HIS A 107 3.02 5.99 -14.17
CA HIS A 107 2.26 4.94 -14.87
C HIS A 107 1.12 4.36 -14.03
N ALA A 108 1.00 4.73 -12.74
CA ALA A 108 0.04 4.12 -11.83
C ALA A 108 -1.42 4.38 -12.25
N LEU A 109 -1.82 5.64 -12.43
CA LEU A 109 -3.19 5.97 -12.83
C LEU A 109 -3.51 5.48 -14.25
N PRO A 110 -2.67 5.71 -15.28
CA PRO A 110 -2.91 5.14 -16.61
C PRO A 110 -3.05 3.60 -16.61
N ALA A 111 -2.31 2.88 -15.77
CA ALA A 111 -2.48 1.43 -15.65
C ALA A 111 -3.83 1.06 -15.02
N TRP A 112 -4.28 1.82 -14.01
CA TRP A 112 -5.61 1.64 -13.44
C TRP A 112 -6.72 1.90 -14.46
N GLU A 113 -6.60 2.94 -15.28
CA GLU A 113 -7.55 3.27 -16.34
C GLU A 113 -7.68 2.12 -17.37
N ARG A 114 -6.53 1.57 -17.78
CA ARG A 114 -6.52 0.37 -18.63
C ARG A 114 -7.18 -0.83 -17.93
N LEU A 115 -6.83 -1.06 -16.67
CA LEU A 115 -7.38 -2.19 -15.91
C LEU A 115 -8.90 -2.13 -15.79
N VAL A 116 -9.48 -0.99 -15.40
CA VAL A 116 -10.94 -0.88 -15.25
C VAL A 116 -11.66 -0.92 -16.61
N THR A 117 -11.02 -0.48 -17.68
CA THR A 117 -11.51 -0.63 -19.05
C THR A 117 -11.52 -2.10 -19.47
N ASP A 118 -10.42 -2.83 -19.25
CA ASP A 118 -10.31 -4.27 -19.53
C ASP A 118 -11.32 -5.12 -18.73
N LEU A 119 -11.66 -4.67 -17.53
CA LEU A 119 -12.67 -5.29 -16.66
C LEU A 119 -14.11 -4.94 -17.08
N GLY A 120 -14.32 -3.98 -17.99
CA GLY A 120 -15.65 -3.47 -18.32
C GLY A 120 -16.34 -2.74 -17.15
N ALA A 121 -15.56 -2.23 -16.18
CA ALA A 121 -16.06 -1.65 -14.94
C ALA A 121 -15.41 -0.27 -14.65
N PRO A 122 -15.58 0.74 -15.54
CA PRO A 122 -14.96 2.06 -15.39
C PRO A 122 -15.44 2.81 -14.14
N ASP A 123 -16.61 2.48 -13.63
CA ASP A 123 -17.22 3.03 -12.42
C ASP A 123 -16.53 2.59 -11.11
N LEU A 124 -15.59 1.65 -11.17
CA LEU A 124 -14.73 1.31 -10.03
C LEU A 124 -13.73 2.43 -9.70
N LEU A 125 -13.51 3.39 -10.62
CA LEU A 125 -12.52 4.44 -10.48
C LEU A 125 -13.17 5.82 -10.55
N ASP A 126 -13.11 6.58 -9.46
CA ASP A 126 -13.47 7.98 -9.37
C ASP A 126 -12.23 8.87 -9.56
N ARG A 127 -12.28 9.85 -10.46
CA ARG A 127 -11.17 10.74 -10.85
C ARG A 127 -11.27 12.15 -10.27
N HIS A 128 -12.16 12.39 -9.31
CA HIS A 128 -12.37 13.73 -8.75
C HIS A 128 -11.21 14.22 -7.88
N GLY A 129 -10.20 13.36 -7.66
CA GLY A 129 -9.03 13.69 -6.85
C GLY A 129 -9.30 13.67 -5.35
N VAL A 130 -8.43 14.34 -4.59
CA VAL A 130 -8.52 14.41 -3.13
C VAL A 130 -8.30 15.83 -2.65
N VAL A 131 -8.88 16.17 -1.50
CA VAL A 131 -8.68 17.45 -0.85
C VAL A 131 -7.85 17.26 0.41
N LYS A 132 -6.75 18.01 0.52
CA LYS A 132 -5.93 18.09 1.73
C LYS A 132 -6.21 19.36 2.48
N LEU A 133 -6.37 19.25 3.80
CA LEU A 133 -6.81 20.32 4.70
C LEU A 133 -5.81 20.50 5.83
N TRP A 134 -5.59 21.75 6.23
CA TRP A 134 -4.70 22.13 7.32
C TRP A 134 -5.39 23.02 8.33
N GLU A 135 -5.02 22.84 9.59
CA GLU A 135 -5.45 23.58 10.78
C GLU A 135 -4.28 24.38 11.35
N GLY A 136 -4.57 25.53 11.96
CA GLY A 136 -3.61 26.32 12.73
C GLY A 136 -2.86 27.39 11.95
N THR A 137 -2.16 28.24 12.66
CA THR A 137 -1.56 29.51 12.17
C THR A 137 -0.51 29.34 11.07
N ARG A 138 0.10 28.15 10.94
CA ARG A 138 1.07 27.82 9.89
C ARG A 138 0.45 27.13 8.67
N ALA A 139 -0.87 26.97 8.64
CA ALA A 139 -1.56 26.25 7.57
C ALA A 139 -1.24 26.83 6.18
N ARG A 140 -1.21 28.17 6.05
CA ARG A 140 -0.86 28.84 4.78
C ARG A 140 0.57 28.60 4.33
N ASP A 141 1.54 28.64 5.24
CA ASP A 141 2.95 28.38 4.90
C ASP A 141 3.15 26.94 4.41
N VAL A 142 2.51 25.98 5.10
CA VAL A 142 2.53 24.58 4.73
C VAL A 142 1.80 24.35 3.41
N GLN A 143 0.70 25.03 3.17
CA GLN A 143 -0.02 25.01 1.89
C GLN A 143 0.86 25.49 0.75
N LEU A 144 1.52 26.66 0.89
CA LEU A 144 2.42 27.20 -0.13
C LEU A 144 3.61 26.26 -0.41
N ALA A 145 4.20 25.67 0.63
CA ALA A 145 5.25 24.69 0.50
C ALA A 145 4.76 23.43 -0.26
N ALA A 146 3.58 22.93 0.09
CA ALA A 146 2.96 21.80 -0.59
C ALA A 146 2.63 22.12 -2.05
N GLN A 147 2.16 23.34 -2.34
CA GLN A 147 1.85 23.77 -3.69
C GLN A 147 3.08 23.89 -4.58
N SER A 148 4.23 24.24 -3.99
CA SER A 148 5.51 24.42 -4.69
C SER A 148 6.28 23.10 -4.89
N ALA A 149 5.89 22.02 -4.21
CA ALA A 149 6.57 20.74 -4.28
C ALA A 149 6.29 20.02 -5.60
N ASP A 150 7.19 19.10 -5.98
CA ASP A 150 6.93 18.17 -7.09
C ASP A 150 5.94 17.08 -6.64
N HIS A 151 4.86 16.94 -7.38
CA HIS A 151 3.80 15.96 -7.16
C HIS A 151 3.63 15.01 -8.37
N GLY A 152 4.67 14.89 -9.20
CA GLY A 152 4.67 14.03 -10.37
C GLY A 152 3.62 14.42 -11.40
N THR A 153 2.61 13.58 -11.61
CA THR A 153 1.52 13.83 -12.55
C THR A 153 0.32 14.56 -11.92
N ALA A 154 0.29 14.69 -10.60
CA ALA A 154 -0.81 15.38 -9.93
C ALA A 154 -0.64 16.90 -10.06
N ARG A 155 -1.77 17.59 -10.29
CA ARG A 155 -1.86 19.06 -10.29
C ARG A 155 -2.42 19.50 -8.95
N VAL A 156 -1.71 20.40 -8.30
CA VAL A 156 -2.09 20.91 -6.97
C VAL A 156 -2.57 22.35 -7.11
N MET A 157 -3.78 22.61 -6.63
CA MET A 157 -4.42 23.92 -6.73
C MET A 157 -5.07 24.31 -5.41
N PRO A 158 -5.07 25.59 -5.03
CA PRO A 158 -5.91 26.09 -3.95
C PRO A 158 -7.38 25.72 -4.19
N LEU A 159 -8.10 25.44 -3.11
CA LEU A 159 -9.56 25.32 -3.20
C LEU A 159 -10.17 26.65 -3.61
N VAL A 160 -11.17 26.63 -4.48
CA VAL A 160 -11.99 27.81 -4.72
C VAL A 160 -12.83 28.13 -3.49
N GLU A 161 -13.08 29.42 -3.22
CA GLU A 161 -13.71 29.83 -1.95
C GLU A 161 -15.06 29.15 -1.70
N ALA A 162 -15.88 28.98 -2.74
CA ALA A 162 -17.18 28.29 -2.61
C ALA A 162 -17.03 26.84 -2.12
N GLU A 163 -16.03 26.11 -2.62
CA GLU A 163 -15.74 24.75 -2.19
C GLU A 163 -15.17 24.70 -0.77
N PHE A 164 -14.25 25.61 -0.46
CA PHE A 164 -13.63 25.66 0.86
C PHE A 164 -14.66 26.06 1.93
N SER A 165 -15.55 27.01 1.64
CA SER A 165 -16.67 27.38 2.52
C SER A 165 -17.59 26.17 2.76
N ALA A 166 -18.00 25.46 1.68
CA ALA A 166 -18.86 24.29 1.82
C ALA A 166 -18.24 23.17 2.68
N ILE A 167 -16.91 23.05 2.70
CA ILE A 167 -16.20 22.14 3.58
C ILE A 167 -16.20 22.67 5.03
N ARG A 168 -15.86 23.96 5.23
CA ARG A 168 -15.83 24.58 6.56
C ARG A 168 -17.19 24.54 7.25
N ASP A 169 -18.28 24.72 6.52
CA ASP A 169 -19.65 24.70 7.06
C ASP A 169 -20.05 23.30 7.61
N ARG A 170 -19.32 22.24 7.22
CA ARG A 170 -19.62 20.87 7.62
C ARG A 170 -18.59 20.24 8.56
N ILE A 171 -17.49 20.94 8.82
CA ILE A 171 -16.42 20.49 9.69
C ILE A 171 -16.36 21.37 10.92
N ALA A 172 -16.48 20.77 12.11
CA ALA A 172 -16.60 21.48 13.38
C ALA A 172 -15.29 22.13 13.88
N VAL A 173 -14.15 21.87 13.23
CA VAL A 173 -12.86 22.46 13.58
C VAL A 173 -12.49 23.57 12.59
N PRO A 174 -11.75 24.61 13.04
CA PRO A 174 -11.28 25.67 12.14
C PRO A 174 -10.32 25.08 11.10
N LEU A 175 -10.59 25.36 9.83
CA LEU A 175 -9.74 25.00 8.70
C LEU A 175 -9.16 26.29 8.11
N ASP A 176 -7.82 26.39 8.08
CA ASP A 176 -7.11 27.62 7.70
C ASP A 176 -6.54 27.56 6.28
N ALA A 177 -6.38 26.33 5.72
CA ALA A 177 -5.90 26.14 4.37
C ALA A 177 -6.42 24.84 3.75
N GLY A 178 -6.52 24.81 2.41
CA GLY A 178 -6.92 23.62 1.66
C GLY A 178 -6.37 23.58 0.24
N LEU A 179 -5.99 22.41 -0.22
CA LEU A 179 -5.52 22.14 -1.59
C LEU A 179 -6.28 20.97 -2.20
N ARG A 180 -6.61 21.12 -3.48
CA ARG A 180 -7.11 20.04 -4.32
C ARG A 180 -5.97 19.43 -5.12
N TYR A 181 -5.88 18.11 -5.06
CA TYR A 181 -4.96 17.30 -5.84
C TYR A 181 -5.72 16.63 -6.97
N GLN A 182 -5.58 17.15 -8.20
CA GLN A 182 -6.11 16.56 -9.43
C GLN A 182 -5.09 15.64 -10.08
N GLY A 183 -5.56 14.72 -10.95
CA GLY A 183 -4.68 13.69 -11.54
C GLY A 183 -4.36 12.55 -10.56
N THR A 184 -5.04 12.54 -9.41
CA THR A 184 -5.19 11.40 -8.51
C THR A 184 -6.57 10.80 -8.71
N ALA A 185 -6.79 9.59 -8.22
CA ALA A 185 -8.07 8.93 -8.30
C ALA A 185 -8.42 8.22 -6.98
N HIS A 186 -9.59 7.61 -6.98
CA HIS A 186 -10.09 6.88 -5.83
C HIS A 186 -10.88 5.67 -6.33
N VAL A 187 -10.69 4.50 -5.73
CA VAL A 187 -11.58 3.37 -6.00
C VAL A 187 -12.88 3.55 -5.23
N THR A 188 -14.00 3.32 -5.92
CA THR A 188 -15.34 3.54 -5.35
C THR A 188 -15.69 2.58 -4.21
N ASP A 189 -15.12 1.38 -4.21
CA ASP A 189 -15.13 0.42 -3.11
C ASP A 189 -13.97 -0.59 -3.26
N PRO A 190 -13.01 -0.65 -2.31
CA PRO A 190 -11.91 -1.61 -2.36
C PRO A 190 -12.36 -3.07 -2.37
N ARG A 191 -13.48 -3.40 -1.70
CA ARG A 191 -14.05 -4.75 -1.70
C ARG A 191 -14.56 -5.12 -3.09
N ARG A 192 -15.38 -4.24 -3.68
CA ARG A 192 -15.92 -4.42 -5.02
C ARG A 192 -14.80 -4.61 -6.05
N VAL A 193 -13.71 -3.82 -5.96
CA VAL A 193 -12.53 -3.99 -6.83
C VAL A 193 -11.93 -5.39 -6.68
N LEU A 194 -11.77 -5.88 -5.45
CA LEU A 194 -11.23 -7.22 -5.20
C LEU A 194 -12.12 -8.30 -5.79
N ASP A 195 -13.43 -8.19 -5.60
CA ASP A 195 -14.41 -9.18 -6.06
C ASP A 195 -14.49 -9.17 -7.60
N THR A 196 -14.58 -8.00 -8.24
CA THR A 196 -14.56 -7.87 -9.72
C THR A 196 -13.30 -8.46 -10.33
N LEU A 197 -12.13 -8.24 -9.72
CA LEU A 197 -10.87 -8.82 -10.21
C LEU A 197 -10.86 -10.34 -10.11
N LEU A 198 -11.41 -10.90 -9.04
CA LEU A 198 -11.49 -12.36 -8.89
C LEU A 198 -12.48 -12.98 -9.88
N GLU A 199 -13.65 -12.38 -10.03
CA GLU A 199 -14.66 -12.81 -10.99
C GLU A 199 -14.13 -12.77 -12.43
N ALA A 200 -13.52 -11.65 -12.82
CA ALA A 200 -12.92 -11.51 -14.15
C ALA A 200 -11.78 -12.52 -14.40
N PHE A 201 -10.97 -12.80 -13.38
CA PHE A 201 -9.93 -13.83 -13.44
C PHE A 201 -10.51 -15.22 -13.67
N LEU A 202 -11.56 -15.59 -12.94
CA LEU A 202 -12.23 -16.88 -13.08
C LEU A 202 -12.94 -17.01 -14.43
N HIS A 203 -13.63 -15.96 -14.88
CA HIS A 203 -14.25 -15.93 -16.23
C HIS A 203 -13.23 -16.03 -17.36
N ALA A 204 -12.01 -15.54 -17.16
CA ALA A 204 -10.91 -15.73 -18.12
C ALA A 204 -10.31 -17.15 -18.10
N GLY A 205 -10.90 -18.09 -17.35
CA GLY A 205 -10.42 -19.48 -17.22
C GLY A 205 -9.36 -19.71 -16.15
N GLY A 206 -9.11 -18.71 -15.28
CA GLY A 206 -8.21 -18.86 -14.14
C GLY A 206 -8.78 -19.80 -13.07
N ARG A 207 -7.91 -20.42 -12.28
CA ARG A 207 -8.28 -21.34 -11.21
C ARG A 207 -7.94 -20.75 -9.85
N SER A 208 -8.85 -20.80 -8.88
CA SER A 208 -8.61 -20.41 -7.50
C SER A 208 -8.60 -21.61 -6.56
N ILE A 209 -7.65 -21.64 -5.64
CA ILE A 209 -7.54 -22.65 -4.56
C ILE A 209 -7.53 -21.93 -3.22
N GLU A 210 -8.51 -22.25 -2.39
CA GLU A 210 -8.59 -21.78 -1.01
C GLU A 210 -7.66 -22.60 -0.12
N ALA A 211 -6.41 -22.16 0.01
CA ALA A 211 -5.38 -22.83 0.79
C ALA A 211 -4.33 -21.83 1.30
N GLU A 212 -3.60 -22.21 2.33
CA GLU A 212 -2.38 -21.54 2.76
C GLU A 212 -1.18 -22.20 2.08
N ALA A 213 -0.30 -21.39 1.48
CA ALA A 213 1.00 -21.84 1.00
C ALA A 213 1.96 -21.95 2.19
N LEU A 214 2.60 -23.09 2.36
CA LEU A 214 3.42 -23.45 3.50
C LEU A 214 4.92 -23.31 3.21
N SER A 215 5.35 -23.77 2.03
CA SER A 215 6.74 -23.71 1.58
C SER A 215 6.86 -23.69 0.06
N LEU A 216 8.04 -23.24 -0.40
CA LEU A 216 8.43 -23.23 -1.81
C LEU A 216 9.72 -24.01 -1.96
N GLN A 217 9.76 -24.94 -2.90
CA GLN A 217 10.95 -25.70 -3.25
C GLN A 217 11.09 -25.77 -4.77
N ARG A 218 12.28 -25.52 -5.28
CA ARG A 218 12.57 -25.76 -6.69
C ARG A 218 12.93 -27.25 -6.87
N ARG A 219 12.26 -27.89 -7.82
CA ARG A 219 12.54 -29.26 -8.27
C ARG A 219 12.78 -29.19 -9.78
N ASP A 220 14.00 -29.43 -10.19
CA ASP A 220 14.42 -29.34 -11.58
C ASP A 220 14.02 -28.02 -12.25
N SER A 221 13.09 -28.05 -13.20
CA SER A 221 12.61 -26.90 -13.95
C SER A 221 11.40 -26.21 -13.32
N VAL A 222 10.70 -26.84 -12.36
CA VAL A 222 9.46 -26.34 -11.76
C VAL A 222 9.65 -25.92 -10.32
N ILE A 223 8.73 -25.09 -9.81
CA ILE A 223 8.62 -24.74 -8.39
C ILE A 223 7.43 -25.52 -7.82
N CYS A 224 7.69 -26.35 -6.82
CA CYS A 224 6.68 -27.00 -6.02
C CYS A 224 6.28 -26.10 -4.85
N VAL A 225 4.99 -25.79 -4.75
CA VAL A 225 4.36 -25.01 -3.69
C VAL A 225 3.57 -25.99 -2.81
N GLU A 226 4.07 -26.25 -1.62
CA GLU A 226 3.31 -27.02 -0.63
C GLU A 226 2.20 -26.15 -0.06
N THR A 227 0.98 -26.68 -0.03
CA THR A 227 -0.19 -25.99 0.50
C THR A 227 -0.97 -26.87 1.46
N THR A 228 -1.87 -26.28 2.25
CA THR A 228 -2.79 -27.01 3.14
C THR A 228 -3.76 -27.93 2.38
N ARG A 229 -3.80 -27.86 1.05
CA ARG A 229 -4.62 -28.71 0.15
C ARG A 229 -3.78 -29.52 -0.85
N GLY A 230 -2.52 -29.82 -0.50
CA GLY A 230 -1.60 -30.57 -1.32
C GLY A 230 -0.66 -29.69 -2.15
N ALA A 231 0.30 -30.32 -2.79
CA ALA A 231 1.32 -29.68 -3.59
C ALA A 231 0.75 -29.14 -4.92
N GLN A 232 1.28 -28.00 -5.34
CA GLN A 232 1.02 -27.42 -6.66
C GLN A 232 2.36 -27.19 -7.36
N GLU A 233 2.48 -27.56 -8.61
CA GLU A 233 3.68 -27.35 -9.42
C GLU A 233 3.45 -26.29 -10.48
N ALA A 234 4.45 -25.45 -10.74
CA ALA A 234 4.40 -24.41 -11.75
C ALA A 234 5.79 -24.03 -12.24
N ASP A 235 5.89 -23.63 -13.52
CA ASP A 235 7.12 -23.08 -14.11
C ASP A 235 7.47 -21.73 -13.49
N HIS A 236 6.43 -20.94 -13.17
CA HIS A 236 6.56 -19.63 -12.54
C HIS A 236 5.68 -19.52 -11.32
N VAL A 237 6.24 -18.99 -10.23
CA VAL A 237 5.51 -18.65 -8.99
C VAL A 237 5.63 -17.16 -8.73
N VAL A 238 4.51 -16.47 -8.61
CA VAL A 238 4.48 -15.06 -8.18
C VAL A 238 4.06 -14.99 -6.71
N LEU A 239 4.90 -14.39 -5.87
CA LEU A 239 4.69 -14.25 -4.44
C LEU A 239 4.11 -12.86 -4.12
N ALA A 240 2.81 -12.83 -3.81
CA ALA A 240 2.03 -11.62 -3.50
C ALA A 240 1.31 -11.68 -2.14
N CYS A 241 1.93 -12.36 -1.15
CA CYS A 241 1.34 -12.64 0.18
C CYS A 241 1.44 -11.46 1.16
N GLY A 242 1.70 -10.24 0.66
CA GLY A 242 1.84 -9.07 1.51
C GLY A 242 2.92 -9.28 2.57
N VAL A 243 2.60 -8.97 3.83
CA VAL A 243 3.53 -9.07 4.96
C VAL A 243 4.00 -10.50 5.26
N ARG A 244 3.24 -11.53 4.83
CA ARG A 244 3.59 -12.95 5.01
C ARG A 244 4.59 -13.47 3.97
N SER A 245 4.91 -12.68 2.93
CA SER A 245 5.82 -13.11 1.87
C SER A 245 7.19 -13.55 2.37
N ALA A 246 7.75 -12.88 3.38
CA ALA A 246 9.06 -13.21 3.93
C ALA A 246 9.12 -14.62 4.56
N LYS A 247 8.00 -15.15 5.09
CA LYS A 247 7.92 -16.49 5.68
C LYS A 247 8.11 -17.58 4.64
N LEU A 248 7.64 -17.36 3.41
CA LEU A 248 7.74 -18.36 2.32
C LEU A 248 9.11 -18.37 1.62
N VAL A 249 9.89 -17.31 1.78
CA VAL A 249 11.20 -17.16 1.11
C VAL A 249 12.31 -16.78 2.11
N PRO A 250 12.53 -17.57 3.18
CA PRO A 250 13.53 -17.25 4.20
C PRO A 250 14.96 -17.16 3.64
N PHE A 251 15.23 -17.85 2.54
CA PHE A 251 16.51 -17.82 1.82
C PHE A 251 16.81 -16.48 1.17
N LEU A 252 15.80 -15.66 0.86
CA LEU A 252 15.98 -14.30 0.32
C LEU A 252 16.31 -13.26 1.40
N ARG A 253 16.15 -13.60 2.69
CA ARG A 253 16.39 -12.70 3.83
C ARG A 253 15.74 -11.33 3.68
N VAL A 254 14.51 -11.31 3.19
CA VAL A 254 13.76 -10.09 2.92
C VAL A 254 13.47 -9.35 4.23
N PRO A 255 13.93 -8.11 4.41
CA PRO A 255 13.70 -7.34 5.63
C PRO A 255 12.31 -6.69 5.60
N LEU A 256 11.27 -7.51 5.69
CA LEU A 256 9.89 -7.08 5.62
C LEU A 256 9.33 -6.97 7.03
N ILE A 257 8.68 -5.84 7.35
CA ILE A 257 7.94 -5.65 8.59
C ILE A 257 6.47 -5.32 8.34
N ALA A 258 5.66 -5.47 9.37
CA ALA A 258 4.29 -5.01 9.37
C ALA A 258 4.23 -3.53 9.75
N GLU A 259 3.69 -2.70 8.87
CA GLU A 259 3.27 -1.34 9.15
C GLU A 259 1.74 -1.34 9.26
N ARG A 260 1.23 -1.43 10.49
CA ARG A 260 -0.20 -1.57 10.74
C ARG A 260 -0.90 -0.23 10.66
N GLY A 261 -2.00 -0.21 9.88
CA GLY A 261 -2.97 0.87 9.86
C GLY A 261 -4.28 0.44 10.51
N TYR A 262 -5.07 1.42 10.93
CA TYR A 262 -6.37 1.22 11.57
C TYR A 262 -7.41 2.05 10.84
N HIS A 263 -8.63 1.53 10.76
CA HIS A 263 -9.78 2.33 10.38
C HIS A 263 -11.02 2.02 11.21
N ILE A 264 -11.94 2.98 11.19
CA ILE A 264 -13.34 2.80 11.57
C ILE A 264 -14.20 3.13 10.37
N GLN A 265 -15.36 2.50 10.27
CA GLN A 265 -16.33 2.74 9.20
C GLN A 265 -17.76 2.76 9.79
N TRP A 266 -18.62 3.64 9.24
CA TRP A 266 -19.97 3.87 9.72
C TRP A 266 -20.86 4.45 8.63
N ALA A 267 -22.20 4.36 8.78
CA ALA A 267 -23.14 5.01 7.88
C ALA A 267 -23.25 6.52 8.17
N HIS A 268 -23.29 7.34 7.10
CA HIS A 268 -23.40 8.81 7.21
C HIS A 268 -24.83 9.37 7.10
N GLY A 269 -25.84 8.54 6.99
CA GLY A 269 -27.25 8.96 6.98
C GLY A 269 -27.69 9.76 5.75
N GLY A 270 -26.97 9.67 4.63
CA GLY A 270 -27.38 10.28 3.35
C GLY A 270 -26.91 11.72 3.09
N ASN A 271 -26.37 12.43 4.07
CA ASN A 271 -26.07 13.88 3.97
C ASN A 271 -24.57 14.20 3.67
N TRP A 272 -23.80 13.28 3.16
CA TRP A 272 -22.38 13.53 2.86
C TRP A 272 -22.16 13.71 1.36
N ALA A 273 -21.92 14.95 0.94
CA ALA A 273 -21.62 15.33 -0.43
C ALA A 273 -20.19 15.86 -0.63
N LEU A 274 -19.35 15.82 0.43
CA LEU A 274 -17.97 16.28 0.36
C LEU A 274 -17.07 15.27 -0.38
N PRO A 275 -15.97 15.72 -1.00
CA PRO A 275 -14.96 14.85 -1.59
C PRO A 275 -14.23 14.02 -0.50
N ASN A 276 -13.28 13.19 -0.93
CA ASN A 276 -12.38 12.53 0.00
C ASN A 276 -11.45 13.57 0.62
N LEU A 277 -11.36 13.57 1.96
CA LEU A 277 -10.65 14.56 2.74
C LEU A 277 -9.45 13.95 3.44
N ILE A 278 -8.32 14.66 3.44
CA ILE A 278 -7.14 14.33 4.23
C ILE A 278 -6.89 15.50 5.19
N PHE A 279 -7.01 15.24 6.49
CA PHE A 279 -6.67 16.18 7.55
C PHE A 279 -5.20 15.98 7.91
N GLU A 280 -4.31 16.78 7.32
CA GLU A 280 -2.86 16.60 7.38
C GLU A 280 -2.30 16.71 8.80
N ASN A 281 -2.80 17.66 9.61
CA ASN A 281 -2.39 17.82 11.02
C ASN A 281 -2.77 16.63 11.89
N ARG A 282 -3.76 15.82 11.46
CA ARG A 282 -4.27 14.64 12.17
C ARG A 282 -3.78 13.33 11.55
N ALA A 283 -3.10 13.40 10.40
CA ALA A 283 -2.78 12.23 9.57
C ALA A 283 -4.01 11.32 9.37
N LEU A 284 -5.18 11.92 9.16
CA LEU A 284 -6.47 11.27 9.08
C LEU A 284 -7.05 11.40 7.67
N VAL A 285 -7.38 10.28 7.06
CA VAL A 285 -8.06 10.21 5.76
C VAL A 285 -9.51 9.85 5.98
N VAL A 286 -10.44 10.66 5.48
CA VAL A 286 -11.88 10.41 5.51
C VAL A 286 -12.37 10.20 4.09
N THR A 287 -12.91 9.03 3.84
CA THR A 287 -13.32 8.56 2.52
C THR A 287 -14.77 8.11 2.53
N ARG A 288 -15.51 8.42 1.46
CA ARG A 288 -16.86 7.90 1.23
C ARG A 288 -16.84 6.65 0.37
N PHE A 289 -17.50 5.60 0.83
CA PHE A 289 -17.80 4.37 0.09
C PHE A 289 -19.32 4.14 0.09
N GLY A 290 -19.99 4.59 -0.98
CA GLY A 290 -21.46 4.53 -1.06
C GLY A 290 -22.12 5.33 0.08
N THR A 291 -22.86 4.63 0.94
CA THR A 291 -23.54 5.19 2.13
C THR A 291 -22.67 5.20 3.40
N GLN A 292 -21.42 4.74 3.29
CA GLN A 292 -20.50 4.62 4.40
C GLN A 292 -19.40 5.69 4.34
N LEU A 293 -18.97 6.16 5.50
CA LEU A 293 -17.70 6.87 5.67
C LEU A 293 -16.68 5.96 6.34
N ARG A 294 -15.42 6.10 5.95
CA ARG A 294 -14.28 5.43 6.57
C ARG A 294 -13.24 6.45 6.99
N ALA A 295 -12.85 6.42 8.25
CA ALA A 295 -11.74 7.20 8.79
C ALA A 295 -10.54 6.27 9.01
N THR A 296 -9.43 6.58 8.35
CA THR A 296 -8.20 5.76 8.35
C THR A 296 -7.03 6.56 8.86
N SER A 297 -6.24 5.99 9.76
CA SER A 297 -4.99 6.58 10.26
C SER A 297 -4.00 5.50 10.70
N PHE A 298 -2.93 5.93 11.32
CA PHE A 298 -1.86 5.19 11.99
C PHE A 298 -0.84 4.51 11.11
N VAL A 299 0.37 4.59 11.61
CA VAL A 299 1.57 3.87 11.19
C VAL A 299 2.15 3.20 12.43
N GLU A 300 1.85 1.91 12.62
CA GLU A 300 2.37 1.12 13.74
C GLU A 300 3.35 0.08 13.23
N PHE A 301 4.62 0.26 13.55
CA PHE A 301 5.67 -0.70 13.25
C PHE A 301 5.65 -1.84 14.26
N THR A 302 5.32 -3.05 13.79
CA THR A 302 5.07 -4.19 14.64
C THR A 302 5.33 -5.52 13.90
N SER A 303 5.03 -6.65 14.56
CA SER A 303 4.96 -7.97 13.91
C SER A 303 3.57 -8.21 13.32
N PRO A 304 3.46 -8.98 12.23
CA PRO A 304 2.16 -9.38 11.68
C PRO A 304 1.22 -10.05 12.68
N ASP A 305 1.81 -10.77 13.63
CA ASP A 305 1.08 -11.60 14.60
C ASP A 305 0.83 -10.87 15.95
N SER A 306 1.23 -9.58 16.08
CA SER A 306 0.95 -8.78 17.29
C SER A 306 -0.54 -8.44 17.39
N LEU A 307 -1.07 -8.41 18.61
CA LEU A 307 -2.45 -7.98 18.85
C LEU A 307 -2.61 -6.49 18.52
N PRO A 308 -3.78 -6.06 18.02
CA PRO A 308 -4.06 -4.64 17.79
C PRO A 308 -4.24 -3.88 19.11
N ASP A 309 -3.88 -2.60 19.10
CA ASP A 309 -4.09 -1.72 20.25
C ASP A 309 -5.48 -1.03 20.13
N PRO A 310 -6.46 -1.37 20.99
CA PRO A 310 -7.82 -0.84 20.89
C PRO A 310 -7.92 0.68 21.11
N ARG A 311 -6.94 1.30 21.77
CA ARG A 311 -6.91 2.76 21.99
C ARG A 311 -6.84 3.54 20.68
N LYS A 312 -6.34 2.93 19.61
CA LYS A 312 -6.25 3.58 18.31
C LYS A 312 -7.62 3.73 17.64
N TRP A 313 -8.51 2.75 17.81
CA TRP A 313 -9.91 2.90 17.35
C TRP A 313 -10.66 3.95 18.16
N LEU A 314 -10.47 3.97 19.49
CA LEU A 314 -11.07 5.01 20.34
C LEU A 314 -10.59 6.41 19.94
N TRP A 315 -9.31 6.54 19.59
CA TRP A 315 -8.78 7.78 19.07
C TRP A 315 -9.43 8.19 17.75
N LEU A 316 -9.62 7.25 16.81
CA LEU A 316 -10.32 7.51 15.54
C LEU A 316 -11.76 7.96 15.76
N GLU A 317 -12.47 7.31 16.67
CA GLU A 317 -13.85 7.67 17.04
C GLU A 317 -13.93 9.07 17.66
N ASP A 318 -12.97 9.42 18.51
CA ASP A 318 -12.85 10.78 19.07
C ASP A 318 -12.58 11.82 17.97
N GLN A 319 -11.66 11.54 17.02
CA GLN A 319 -11.41 12.44 15.89
C GLN A 319 -12.65 12.67 15.02
N VAL A 320 -13.40 11.61 14.72
CA VAL A 320 -14.65 11.70 13.95
C VAL A 320 -15.66 12.61 14.65
N ARG A 321 -15.81 12.47 15.97
CA ARG A 321 -16.72 13.32 16.77
C ARG A 321 -16.24 14.77 16.83
N ARG A 322 -14.94 15.01 17.03
CA ARG A 322 -14.35 16.37 17.07
C ARG A 322 -14.49 17.09 15.73
N LEU A 323 -14.39 16.37 14.63
CA LEU A 323 -14.59 16.93 13.28
C LEU A 323 -16.08 17.18 12.97
N GLY A 324 -17.01 16.76 13.82
CA GLY A 324 -18.44 16.93 13.60
C GLY A 324 -18.99 16.08 12.44
N LEU A 325 -18.33 14.96 12.10
CA LEU A 325 -18.75 14.13 10.98
C LEU A 325 -20.08 13.43 11.32
N PRO A 326 -21.01 13.27 10.34
CA PRO A 326 -22.30 12.64 10.57
C PRO A 326 -22.13 11.16 10.89
N VAL A 327 -22.69 10.70 12.01
CA VAL A 327 -22.63 9.30 12.47
C VAL A 327 -24.06 8.78 12.63
N ALA A 328 -24.48 7.90 11.71
CA ALA A 328 -25.82 7.32 11.68
C ALA A 328 -25.86 5.83 12.02
N SER A 329 -24.72 5.21 12.34
CA SER A 329 -24.63 3.82 12.79
C SER A 329 -23.46 3.63 13.76
N PRO A 330 -23.42 2.51 14.52
CA PRO A 330 -22.22 2.13 15.26
C PRO A 330 -20.99 2.01 14.35
N PHE A 331 -19.81 2.26 14.93
CA PHE A 331 -18.55 2.08 14.23
C PHE A 331 -18.19 0.60 14.09
N THR A 332 -17.84 0.17 12.89
CA THR A 332 -17.09 -1.06 12.66
C THR A 332 -15.58 -0.76 12.72
N ARG A 333 -14.79 -1.68 13.24
CA ARG A 333 -13.36 -1.52 13.49
C ARG A 333 -12.57 -2.53 12.68
N TRP A 334 -11.48 -2.08 12.08
CA TRP A 334 -10.59 -2.94 11.31
C TRP A 334 -9.14 -2.47 11.45
N HIS A 335 -8.21 -3.39 11.28
CA HIS A 335 -6.78 -3.10 11.14
C HIS A 335 -6.17 -4.00 10.07
N GLY A 336 -5.07 -3.56 9.46
CA GLY A 336 -4.34 -4.36 8.49
C GLY A 336 -2.86 -3.99 8.43
N ALA A 337 -2.05 -5.00 8.13
CA ALA A 337 -0.60 -4.88 8.07
C ALA A 337 -0.14 -4.60 6.63
N ARG A 338 0.42 -3.43 6.41
CA ARG A 338 1.11 -3.06 5.16
C ARG A 338 2.48 -3.74 5.14
N PRO A 339 2.86 -4.40 4.04
CA PRO A 339 4.19 -5.00 3.89
C PRO A 339 5.22 -3.90 3.60
N THR A 340 6.07 -3.56 4.57
CA THR A 340 6.98 -2.42 4.41
C THR A 340 8.43 -2.86 4.39
N LEU A 341 9.13 -2.52 3.29
CA LEU A 341 10.57 -2.69 3.10
C LEU A 341 11.31 -1.44 3.57
N PRO A 342 12.58 -1.55 4.00
CA PRO A 342 13.29 -0.42 4.61
C PRO A 342 13.51 0.80 3.69
N ASP A 343 13.57 0.58 2.38
CA ASP A 343 13.71 1.64 1.38
C ASP A 343 12.37 2.18 0.87
N TYR A 344 11.24 1.69 1.39
CA TYR A 344 9.88 2.04 0.97
C TYR A 344 9.62 1.87 -0.54
N LEU A 345 10.41 1.03 -1.21
CA LEU A 345 10.17 0.62 -2.59
C LEU A 345 9.61 -0.82 -2.61
N PRO A 346 8.67 -1.14 -3.51
CA PRO A 346 8.19 -2.52 -3.64
C PRO A 346 9.27 -3.45 -4.18
N ALA A 347 9.11 -4.75 -3.94
CA ALA A 347 9.86 -5.80 -4.62
C ALA A 347 8.99 -6.35 -5.75
N ILE A 348 9.41 -6.13 -7.01
CA ILE A 348 8.68 -6.55 -8.21
C ILE A 348 9.67 -7.16 -9.19
N GLY A 349 9.38 -8.38 -9.66
CA GLY A 349 10.17 -9.04 -10.70
C GLY A 349 10.86 -10.33 -10.23
N PRO A 350 11.73 -10.92 -11.08
CA PRO A 350 12.28 -12.24 -10.88
C PRO A 350 13.35 -12.26 -9.77
N SER A 351 13.41 -13.34 -9.03
CA SER A 351 14.52 -13.65 -8.12
C SER A 351 15.67 -14.32 -8.88
N ARG A 352 16.88 -13.87 -8.64
CA ARG A 352 18.10 -14.53 -9.12
C ARG A 352 18.44 -15.76 -8.29
N THR A 353 17.98 -15.79 -7.05
CA THR A 353 18.27 -16.89 -6.11
C THR A 353 17.43 -18.14 -6.41
N MET A 354 16.20 -17.95 -6.93
CA MET A 354 15.31 -19.04 -7.34
C MET A 354 14.71 -18.69 -8.70
N PRO A 355 15.28 -19.19 -9.81
CA PRO A 355 14.71 -19.02 -11.15
C PRO A 355 13.26 -19.51 -11.23
N GLY A 356 12.38 -18.75 -11.89
CA GLY A 356 10.94 -19.00 -11.91
C GLY A 356 10.15 -18.34 -10.78
N LEU A 357 10.82 -17.90 -9.70
CA LEU A 357 10.16 -17.14 -8.63
C LEU A 357 10.15 -15.63 -8.94
N HIS A 358 8.99 -15.02 -8.85
CA HIS A 358 8.78 -13.58 -9.03
C HIS A 358 8.22 -12.97 -7.75
N ALA A 359 8.75 -11.82 -7.36
CA ALA A 359 8.27 -11.04 -6.22
C ALA A 359 7.18 -10.04 -6.65
N ALA A 360 6.20 -9.83 -5.79
CA ALA A 360 5.18 -8.80 -5.88
C ALA A 360 4.70 -8.39 -4.47
N TYR A 361 5.61 -7.91 -3.64
CA TYR A 361 5.33 -7.55 -2.25
C TYR A 361 6.11 -6.29 -1.82
N GLY A 362 5.86 -5.81 -0.61
CA GLY A 362 6.58 -4.66 -0.07
C GLY A 362 6.06 -3.31 -0.57
N HIS A 363 4.83 -3.25 -1.06
CA HIS A 363 4.21 -2.02 -1.59
C HIS A 363 3.82 -1.01 -0.51
N ASN A 364 4.08 -1.29 0.76
CA ASN A 364 3.74 -0.45 1.91
C ASN A 364 2.30 0.11 1.82
N HIS A 365 2.09 1.42 2.00
CA HIS A 365 0.79 2.09 1.85
C HIS A 365 0.36 2.32 0.39
N LEU A 366 1.26 2.10 -0.58
CA LEU A 366 1.01 2.31 -2.02
C LEU A 366 0.48 1.05 -2.74
N GLY A 367 0.15 -0.01 -2.01
CA GLY A 367 -0.27 -1.28 -2.62
C GLY A 367 -1.48 -1.15 -3.54
N LEU A 368 -2.48 -0.35 -3.18
CA LEU A 368 -3.62 -0.07 -4.04
C LEU A 368 -3.20 0.76 -5.26
N THR A 369 -2.49 1.86 -5.04
CA THR A 369 -1.99 2.74 -6.11
C THR A 369 -1.22 1.98 -7.18
N LEU A 370 -0.33 1.09 -6.76
CA LEU A 370 0.59 0.39 -7.65
C LEU A 370 0.05 -0.96 -8.17
N ALA A 371 -1.17 -1.38 -7.81
CA ALA A 371 -1.67 -2.71 -8.14
C ALA A 371 -1.70 -2.99 -9.65
N ALA A 372 -2.27 -2.10 -10.42
CA ALA A 372 -2.43 -2.26 -11.87
C ALA A 372 -1.07 -2.27 -12.59
N ILE A 373 -0.20 -1.30 -12.29
CA ILE A 373 1.15 -1.25 -12.91
C ILE A 373 2.03 -2.42 -12.48
N THR A 374 1.91 -2.91 -11.25
CA THR A 374 2.62 -4.11 -10.79
C THR A 374 2.18 -5.34 -11.59
N ALA A 375 0.89 -5.47 -11.89
CA ALA A 375 0.38 -6.57 -12.70
C ALA A 375 0.96 -6.55 -14.14
N GLU A 376 1.07 -5.38 -14.76
CA GLU A 376 1.71 -5.21 -16.07
C GLU A 376 3.20 -5.57 -16.01
N MET A 377 3.93 -5.07 -15.02
CA MET A 377 5.37 -5.38 -14.83
C MET A 377 5.62 -6.86 -14.58
N LEU A 378 4.72 -7.56 -13.90
CA LEU A 378 4.82 -9.00 -13.68
C LEU A 378 4.58 -9.78 -14.97
N ALA A 379 3.62 -9.38 -15.79
CA ALA A 379 3.42 -10.00 -17.11
C ALA A 379 4.66 -9.84 -17.99
N ASP A 380 5.28 -8.64 -17.95
CA ASP A 380 6.55 -8.38 -18.62
C ASP A 380 7.69 -9.26 -18.08
N SER A 381 7.76 -9.40 -16.76
CA SER A 381 8.78 -10.20 -16.09
C SER A 381 8.68 -11.69 -16.40
N VAL A 382 7.47 -12.25 -16.42
CA VAL A 382 7.22 -13.66 -16.79
C VAL A 382 7.53 -13.89 -18.27
N ALA A 383 7.24 -12.91 -19.14
CA ALA A 383 7.61 -12.93 -20.55
C ALA A 383 9.12 -12.69 -20.81
N GLY A 384 9.96 -12.64 -19.77
CA GLY A 384 11.42 -12.49 -19.89
C GLY A 384 11.91 -11.06 -20.15
N ARG A 385 11.02 -10.04 -20.13
CA ARG A 385 11.44 -8.64 -20.28
C ARG A 385 12.16 -8.16 -19.01
N ALA A 386 13.22 -7.37 -19.19
CA ALA A 386 14.10 -6.96 -18.09
C ALA A 386 13.38 -6.06 -17.07
N PRO A 387 13.36 -6.44 -15.79
CA PRO A 387 12.72 -5.64 -14.75
C PRO A 387 13.59 -4.42 -14.40
N MET A 388 12.96 -3.41 -13.79
CA MET A 388 13.68 -2.27 -13.21
C MET A 388 14.51 -2.73 -12.00
N ARG A 389 15.84 -2.55 -12.05
CA ARG A 389 16.78 -3.00 -10.99
C ARG A 389 16.43 -2.49 -9.60
N ALA A 390 15.86 -1.29 -9.50
CA ALA A 390 15.46 -0.69 -8.23
C ALA A 390 14.43 -1.53 -7.47
N PHE A 391 13.61 -2.31 -8.16
CA PHE A 391 12.56 -3.14 -7.57
C PHE A 391 12.94 -4.61 -7.43
N SER A 392 14.19 -4.98 -7.75
CA SER A 392 14.65 -6.38 -7.60
C SER A 392 14.44 -6.89 -6.16
N PRO A 393 13.87 -8.08 -5.96
CA PRO A 393 13.76 -8.70 -4.64
C PRO A 393 15.14 -8.99 -4.01
N ASP A 394 16.17 -9.20 -4.83
CA ASP A 394 17.52 -9.56 -4.36
C ASP A 394 18.36 -8.36 -3.89
N ARG A 395 17.83 -7.13 -3.95
CA ARG A 395 18.58 -5.91 -3.55
C ARG A 395 18.98 -5.89 -2.07
N PHE A 396 18.31 -6.69 -1.23
CA PHE A 396 18.63 -6.84 0.19
C PHE A 396 19.52 -8.04 0.51
N GLY A 397 19.86 -8.90 -0.46
CA GLY A 397 20.58 -10.16 -0.26
C GLY A 397 22.03 -10.02 0.21
N ARG A 398 22.60 -8.80 0.21
CA ARG A 398 23.94 -8.55 0.74
C ARG A 398 23.88 -8.33 2.25
N PRO A 399 24.80 -8.95 3.06
CA PRO A 399 24.86 -8.70 4.49
C PRO A 399 25.14 -7.21 4.75
N LEU A 400 24.54 -6.64 5.82
CA LEU A 400 24.71 -5.23 6.23
C LEU A 400 26.18 -4.89 6.49
N PHE A 401 26.95 -5.85 7.00
CA PHE A 401 28.38 -5.74 7.24
C PHE A 401 29.10 -6.72 6.31
N ARG A 402 29.91 -6.20 5.41
CA ARG A 402 30.89 -7.00 4.68
C ARG A 402 31.83 -7.60 5.72
N ARG A 403 31.78 -8.92 5.97
CA ARG A 403 32.86 -9.57 6.69
C ARG A 403 34.15 -9.24 5.92
N MET A 404 35.02 -8.43 6.52
CA MET A 404 36.39 -8.33 6.04
C MET A 404 36.94 -9.76 6.06
N ARG A 405 37.08 -10.38 4.89
CA ARG A 405 37.93 -11.55 4.76
C ARG A 405 39.32 -11.06 5.16
N LYS A 406 39.80 -11.45 6.32
CA LYS A 406 41.22 -11.46 6.61
C LYS A 406 41.84 -12.32 5.51
N GLN A 407 42.56 -11.66 4.61
CA GLN A 407 43.60 -12.34 3.84
C GLN A 407 44.65 -12.71 4.86
N CYS A 408 44.64 -13.98 5.28
CA CYS A 408 45.82 -14.60 5.83
C CYS A 408 46.63 -15.06 4.62
N SER A 409 47.66 -14.32 4.35
CA SER A 409 48.83 -14.77 3.57
C SER A 409 49.53 -15.88 4.32
#